data_38e4473c9db3d5bd0745e2e33fa05733
#
_entry.id   38e4473c9db3d5bd0745e2e33fa05733
#
_cell.length_a   1.000
_cell.length_b   1.000
_cell.length_c   1.000
_cell.angle_alpha   90.00
_cell.angle_beta   90.00
_cell.angle_gamma   90.00
#
_symmetry.space_group_name_H-M   'P 1'
#
loop_
_entity.id
_entity.type
_entity.pdbx_description
1 polymer ?
#
loop_
_entity_poly.entity_id
_entity_poly.type
_entity_poly.pdbx_seq_one_letter_code
_entity_poly.pdbx_strand_id
1 'polypeptide(L)'
;MTANEFVNVKDIKGGFLYTRDQYVFGYLRIHYFNLDLLSNEERRSKTNALSASFGGSRKPFVYMSFPREIDIDLYKNDLKRRYSEEMFDLGRKHILQELTYEAIELATSGENYEHQHFIKIWEKTGTQNREAENLLRERLETMKAAYESIGVSVDILSREPEIIKLCNLFGNAIQAPYDQVGQNSRYEMLTVIR
;
A
#
# COMPACT_ATOMS: atom_id res chain seq x y z
N MET A 1 -2.80 31.86 5.71
CA MET A 1 -2.80 30.41 5.98
C MET A 1 -1.94 29.76 4.93
N THR A 2 -0.80 29.20 5.31
CA THR A 2 0.10 28.51 4.39
C THR A 2 -0.39 27.07 4.16
N ALA A 3 -0.01 26.43 3.03
CA ALA A 3 -0.37 25.03 2.76
C ALA A 3 0.08 24.10 3.92
N ASN A 4 1.20 24.40 4.56
CA ASN A 4 1.71 23.68 5.72
C ASN A 4 0.83 23.83 6.98
N GLU A 5 0.06 24.89 7.10
CA GLU A 5 -0.89 25.08 8.20
C GLU A 5 -2.17 24.28 7.99
N PHE A 6 -2.52 24.03 6.73
CA PHE A 6 -3.70 23.23 6.36
C PHE A 6 -3.46 21.73 6.56
N VAL A 7 -2.23 21.24 6.34
CA VAL A 7 -1.89 19.84 6.52
C VAL A 7 -1.65 19.55 8.00
N ASN A 8 -2.46 18.68 8.59
CA ASN A 8 -2.40 18.34 10.03
C ASN A 8 -1.23 17.39 10.38
N VAL A 9 -0.30 17.12 9.47
CA VAL A 9 0.89 16.31 9.73
C VAL A 9 1.93 17.17 10.44
N LYS A 10 2.44 16.66 11.56
CA LYS A 10 3.51 17.26 12.35
C LYS A 10 4.86 16.62 12.04
N ASP A 11 4.90 15.29 12.02
CA ASP A 11 6.14 14.52 11.84
C ASP A 11 5.84 13.10 11.37
N ILE A 12 6.80 12.44 10.73
CA ILE A 12 6.78 11.02 10.41
C ILE A 12 8.08 10.44 10.95
N LYS A 13 7.99 9.54 11.93
CA LYS A 13 9.14 9.00 12.62
C LYS A 13 8.89 7.60 13.15
N GLY A 14 9.89 6.73 13.01
CA GLY A 14 9.85 5.38 13.59
C GLY A 14 8.68 4.50 13.13
N GLY A 15 8.17 4.71 11.92
CA GLY A 15 7.01 3.97 11.40
C GLY A 15 5.66 4.52 11.83
N PHE A 16 5.61 5.73 12.38
CA PHE A 16 4.37 6.39 12.81
C PHE A 16 4.26 7.80 12.22
N LEU A 17 3.01 8.21 11.97
CA LEU A 17 2.67 9.57 11.57
C LEU A 17 2.08 10.31 12.77
N TYR A 18 2.63 11.46 13.09
CA TYR A 18 2.19 12.34 14.17
C TYR A 18 1.44 13.53 13.62
N THR A 19 0.35 13.89 14.26
CA THR A 19 -0.45 15.04 13.90
C THR A 19 -0.34 16.19 14.93
N ARG A 20 -0.73 17.39 14.49
CA ARG A 20 -0.69 18.59 15.35
C ARG A 20 -1.73 18.56 16.46
N ASP A 21 -2.85 17.87 16.23
CA ASP A 21 -3.94 17.65 17.18
C ASP A 21 -3.67 16.47 18.13
N GLN A 22 -2.39 16.08 18.26
CA GLN A 22 -1.91 15.11 19.23
C GLN A 22 -2.43 13.67 19.01
N TYR A 23 -2.52 13.24 17.76
CA TYR A 23 -2.71 11.84 17.43
C TYR A 23 -1.44 11.24 16.82
N VAL A 24 -1.27 9.95 17.03
CA VAL A 24 -0.28 9.14 16.36
C VAL A 24 -1.00 8.03 15.60
N PHE A 25 -0.58 7.79 14.36
CA PHE A 25 -1.18 6.83 13.45
C PHE A 25 -0.19 5.76 13.06
N GLY A 26 -0.67 4.53 12.99
CA GLY A 26 0.05 3.40 12.43
C GLY A 26 -0.76 2.77 11.30
N TYR A 27 -0.08 2.11 10.39
CA TYR A 27 -0.66 1.59 9.15
C TYR A 27 -0.25 0.15 8.89
N LEU A 28 -1.19 -0.62 8.36
CA LEU A 28 -0.98 -1.94 7.79
C LEU A 28 -1.31 -1.90 6.30
N ARG A 29 -0.50 -2.55 5.47
CA ARG A 29 -0.82 -2.86 4.07
C ARG A 29 -1.27 -4.32 4.01
N ILE A 30 -2.44 -4.55 3.41
CA ILE A 30 -2.95 -5.89 3.17
C ILE A 30 -2.65 -6.23 1.71
N HIS A 31 -1.95 -7.34 1.48
CA HIS A 31 -1.69 -7.82 0.13
C HIS A 31 -2.91 -8.49 -0.47
N TYR A 32 -2.97 -8.48 -1.79
CA TYR A 32 -4.08 -9.08 -2.51
C TYR A 32 -4.23 -10.56 -2.14
N PHE A 33 -5.44 -10.95 -1.84
CA PHE A 33 -5.82 -12.32 -1.56
C PHE A 33 -7.07 -12.66 -2.38
N ASN A 34 -6.94 -13.63 -3.30
CA ASN A 34 -8.04 -13.98 -4.17
C ASN A 34 -9.03 -14.90 -3.45
N LEU A 35 -10.15 -14.32 -3.03
CA LEU A 35 -11.24 -15.05 -2.39
C LEU A 35 -11.99 -15.98 -3.36
N ASP A 36 -11.95 -15.72 -4.66
CA ASP A 36 -12.70 -16.49 -5.67
C ASP A 36 -12.07 -17.86 -5.93
N LEU A 37 -10.80 -18.04 -5.54
CA LEU A 37 -10.14 -19.35 -5.58
C LEU A 37 -10.51 -20.26 -4.41
N LEU A 38 -11.23 -19.75 -3.41
CA LEU A 38 -11.67 -20.51 -2.24
C LEU A 38 -13.06 -21.09 -2.44
N SER A 39 -13.28 -22.27 -1.90
CA SER A 39 -14.62 -22.82 -1.74
C SER A 39 -15.47 -21.94 -0.80
N ASN A 40 -16.78 -22.06 -0.90
CA ASN A 40 -17.71 -21.32 -0.02
C ASN A 40 -17.47 -21.63 1.46
N GLU A 41 -17.12 -22.86 1.77
CA GLU A 41 -16.84 -23.29 3.14
C GLU A 41 -15.56 -22.67 3.70
N GLU A 42 -14.47 -22.70 2.93
CA GLU A 42 -13.20 -22.07 3.29
C GLU A 42 -13.35 -20.55 3.45
N ARG A 43 -14.07 -19.90 2.53
CA ARG A 43 -14.38 -18.47 2.60
C ARG A 43 -15.11 -18.12 3.89
N ARG A 44 -16.14 -18.89 4.23
CA ARG A 44 -16.92 -18.71 5.46
C ARG A 44 -16.08 -18.96 6.71
N SER A 45 -15.27 -20.02 6.72
CA SER A 45 -14.35 -20.33 7.80
C SER A 45 -13.35 -19.20 8.08
N LYS A 46 -12.68 -18.71 7.04
CA LYS A 46 -11.73 -17.59 7.14
C LYS A 46 -12.39 -16.29 7.61
N THR A 47 -13.59 -15.99 7.11
CA THR A 47 -14.35 -14.81 7.53
C THR A 47 -14.74 -14.88 9.01
N ASN A 48 -15.18 -16.05 9.48
CA ASN A 48 -15.54 -16.27 10.88
C ASN A 48 -14.31 -16.17 11.79
N ALA A 49 -13.17 -16.74 11.38
CA ALA A 49 -11.92 -16.68 12.13
C ALA A 49 -11.43 -15.24 12.26
N LEU A 50 -11.46 -14.47 11.17
CA LEU A 50 -11.08 -13.05 11.20
C LEU A 50 -12.03 -12.23 12.08
N SER A 51 -13.33 -12.45 11.96
CA SER A 51 -14.35 -11.78 12.78
C SER A 51 -14.18 -12.07 14.26
N ALA A 52 -13.85 -13.32 14.62
CA ALA A 52 -13.58 -13.71 16.00
C ALA A 52 -12.31 -13.01 16.54
N SER A 53 -11.27 -12.89 15.73
CA SER A 53 -10.02 -12.20 16.11
C SER A 53 -10.25 -10.71 16.39
N PHE A 54 -11.14 -10.05 15.64
CA PHE A 54 -11.46 -8.64 15.85
C PHE A 54 -12.57 -8.40 16.89
N GLY A 55 -13.39 -9.40 17.18
CA GLY A 55 -14.54 -9.27 18.10
C GLY A 55 -14.18 -8.88 19.53
N GLY A 56 -12.94 -9.14 19.97
CA GLY A 56 -12.42 -8.72 21.27
C GLY A 56 -11.93 -7.27 21.33
N SER A 57 -11.65 -6.64 20.21
CA SER A 57 -11.11 -5.27 20.16
C SER A 57 -12.23 -4.26 19.96
N ARG A 58 -12.47 -3.41 20.97
CA ARG A 58 -13.44 -2.30 20.90
C ARG A 58 -12.84 -1.01 20.30
N LYS A 59 -11.54 -0.99 20.01
CA LYS A 59 -10.88 0.21 19.49
C LYS A 59 -11.12 0.34 17.98
N PRO A 60 -11.48 1.53 17.50
CA PRO A 60 -11.80 1.75 16.09
C PRO A 60 -10.56 1.63 15.19
N PHE A 61 -10.79 1.24 13.95
CA PHE A 61 -9.84 1.30 12.85
C PHE A 61 -10.56 1.77 11.58
N VAL A 62 -9.80 2.22 10.60
CA VAL A 62 -10.32 2.56 9.27
C VAL A 62 -9.67 1.65 8.25
N TYR A 63 -10.50 0.97 7.45
CA TYR A 63 -10.08 0.27 6.26
C TYR A 63 -10.15 1.22 5.07
N MET A 64 -9.11 1.22 4.25
CA MET A 64 -8.97 2.08 3.08
C MET A 64 -8.61 1.24 1.87
N SER A 65 -9.26 1.52 0.75
CA SER A 65 -8.97 0.88 -0.53
C SER A 65 -8.76 1.98 -1.56
N PHE A 66 -7.59 1.98 -2.20
CA PHE A 66 -7.22 2.96 -3.22
C PHE A 66 -7.09 2.28 -4.56
N PRO A 67 -7.83 2.71 -5.59
CA PRO A 67 -7.58 2.27 -6.94
C PRO A 67 -6.23 2.82 -7.43
N ARG A 68 -5.49 2.01 -8.13
CA ARG A 68 -4.21 2.36 -8.73
C ARG A 68 -4.10 1.72 -10.10
N GLU A 69 -3.51 2.41 -11.05
CA GLU A 69 -3.10 1.81 -12.32
C GLU A 69 -2.08 0.69 -12.07
N ILE A 70 -2.21 -0.41 -12.80
CA ILE A 70 -1.28 -1.54 -12.68
C ILE A 70 0.08 -1.09 -13.17
N ASP A 71 1.10 -1.28 -12.33
CA ASP A 71 2.49 -0.99 -12.70
C ASP A 71 3.04 -2.12 -13.57
N ILE A 72 3.13 -1.87 -14.85
CA ILE A 72 3.69 -2.79 -15.84
C ILE A 72 5.14 -2.49 -16.20
N ASP A 73 5.79 -1.53 -15.56
CA ASP A 73 7.13 -1.08 -15.97
C ASP A 73 8.17 -2.19 -15.86
N LEU A 74 8.11 -3.03 -14.82
CA LEU A 74 8.98 -4.19 -14.69
C LEU A 74 8.75 -5.20 -15.82
N TYR A 75 7.49 -5.51 -16.13
CA TYR A 75 7.13 -6.43 -17.20
C TYR A 75 7.56 -5.88 -18.57
N LYS A 76 7.27 -4.62 -18.84
CA LYS A 76 7.67 -3.92 -20.06
C LYS A 76 9.21 -3.90 -20.24
N ASN A 77 9.95 -3.68 -19.17
CA ASN A 77 11.42 -3.69 -19.20
C ASN A 77 11.96 -5.11 -19.44
N ASP A 78 11.36 -6.15 -18.88
CA ASP A 78 11.74 -7.53 -19.16
C ASP A 78 11.45 -7.92 -20.61
N LEU A 79 10.29 -7.55 -21.17
CA LEU A 79 9.97 -7.77 -22.58
C LEU A 79 10.96 -7.05 -23.52
N LYS A 80 11.30 -5.79 -23.22
CA LYS A 80 12.31 -5.04 -23.98
C LYS A 80 13.68 -5.70 -23.91
N ARG A 81 14.10 -6.16 -22.75
CA ARG A 81 15.37 -6.88 -22.58
C ARG A 81 15.37 -8.15 -23.44
N ARG A 82 14.34 -9.00 -23.35
CA ARG A 82 14.20 -10.22 -24.16
C ARG A 82 14.19 -9.93 -25.64
N TYR A 83 13.53 -8.86 -26.06
CA TYR A 83 13.51 -8.41 -27.46
C TYR A 83 14.93 -8.03 -27.94
N SER A 84 15.72 -7.35 -27.11
CA SER A 84 17.09 -6.95 -27.45
C SER A 84 18.07 -8.14 -27.47
N GLU A 85 17.85 -9.13 -26.63
CA GLU A 85 18.67 -10.35 -26.53
C GLU A 85 18.38 -11.36 -27.68
N GLU A 86 17.18 -11.32 -28.25
CA GLU A 86 16.82 -12.21 -29.36
C GLU A 86 17.43 -11.74 -30.67
N MET A 87 18.41 -12.48 -31.21
CA MET A 87 19.14 -12.07 -32.41
C MET A 87 18.73 -12.82 -33.66
N PHE A 88 18.18 -14.03 -33.52
CA PHE A 88 18.06 -14.96 -34.62
C PHE A 88 16.62 -15.30 -35.03
N ASP A 89 15.70 -15.28 -34.09
CA ASP A 89 14.31 -15.67 -34.32
C ASP A 89 13.41 -14.44 -34.52
N LEU A 90 13.15 -14.11 -35.80
CA LEU A 90 12.28 -12.99 -36.18
C LEU A 90 10.83 -13.20 -35.71
N GLY A 91 10.34 -14.47 -35.68
CA GLY A 91 9.00 -14.76 -35.20
C GLY A 91 8.85 -14.47 -33.71
N ARG A 92 9.84 -14.88 -32.92
CA ARG A 92 9.90 -14.59 -31.50
C ARG A 92 10.01 -13.09 -31.21
N LYS A 93 10.81 -12.36 -32.00
CA LYS A 93 10.89 -10.89 -31.91
C LYS A 93 9.51 -10.25 -32.14
N HIS A 94 8.80 -10.69 -33.15
CA HIS A 94 7.46 -10.17 -33.44
C HIS A 94 6.49 -10.41 -32.28
N ILE A 95 6.48 -11.62 -31.73
CA ILE A 95 5.64 -11.94 -30.56
C ILE A 95 5.99 -11.04 -29.35
N LEU A 96 7.27 -10.84 -29.06
CA LEU A 96 7.70 -9.97 -27.95
C LEU A 96 7.28 -8.50 -28.17
N GLN A 97 7.28 -8.06 -29.42
CA GLN A 97 6.79 -6.72 -29.77
C GLN A 97 5.29 -6.59 -29.59
N GLU A 98 4.50 -7.54 -30.08
CA GLU A 98 3.05 -7.58 -29.87
C GLU A 98 2.67 -7.62 -28.40
N LEU A 99 3.31 -8.50 -27.60
CA LEU A 99 3.11 -8.54 -26.15
C LEU A 99 3.42 -7.21 -25.46
N THR A 100 4.42 -6.48 -25.96
CA THR A 100 4.75 -5.15 -25.42
C THR A 100 3.65 -4.14 -25.75
N TYR A 101 3.09 -4.16 -26.94
CA TYR A 101 1.97 -3.29 -27.31
C TYR A 101 0.70 -3.63 -26.54
N GLU A 102 0.33 -4.91 -26.43
CA GLU A 102 -0.82 -5.34 -25.64
C GLU A 102 -0.70 -4.95 -24.16
N ALA A 103 0.49 -5.11 -23.58
CA ALA A 103 0.72 -4.71 -22.19
C ALA A 103 0.55 -3.20 -21.99
N ILE A 104 1.03 -2.38 -22.92
CA ILE A 104 0.86 -0.92 -22.89
C ILE A 104 -0.62 -0.55 -23.04
N GLU A 105 -1.33 -1.17 -23.99
CA GLU A 105 -2.74 -0.91 -24.23
C GLU A 105 -3.58 -1.27 -23.00
N LEU A 106 -3.35 -2.44 -22.39
CA LEU A 106 -4.01 -2.85 -21.15
C LEU A 106 -3.78 -1.89 -19.99
N ALA A 107 -2.57 -1.36 -19.86
CA ALA A 107 -2.25 -0.41 -18.78
C ALA A 107 -2.84 0.99 -19.04
N THR A 108 -3.00 1.39 -20.30
CA THR A 108 -3.48 2.73 -20.66
C THR A 108 -5.00 2.78 -20.92
N SER A 109 -5.66 1.63 -21.05
CA SER A 109 -7.12 1.56 -21.29
C SER A 109 -7.98 2.18 -20.19
N GLY A 110 -7.39 2.44 -19.01
CA GLY A 110 -8.11 3.00 -17.86
C GLY A 110 -9.13 2.04 -17.23
N GLU A 111 -9.17 0.79 -17.66
CA GLU A 111 -10.08 -0.24 -17.14
C GLU A 111 -9.41 -1.17 -16.13
N ASN A 112 -8.08 -1.18 -16.10
CA ASN A 112 -7.30 -2.08 -15.24
C ASN A 112 -6.74 -1.34 -14.04
N TYR A 113 -7.47 -1.37 -12.94
CA TYR A 113 -7.02 -0.84 -11.66
C TYR A 113 -6.74 -1.97 -10.68
N GLU A 114 -5.60 -1.86 -10.00
CA GLU A 114 -5.31 -2.61 -8.79
C GLU A 114 -5.83 -1.85 -7.58
N HIS A 115 -6.50 -2.53 -6.67
CA HIS A 115 -6.87 -1.94 -5.40
C HIS A 115 -5.80 -2.25 -4.36
N GLN A 116 -5.22 -1.19 -3.78
CA GLN A 116 -4.33 -1.32 -2.64
C GLN A 116 -5.10 -1.11 -1.35
N HIS A 117 -4.92 -2.02 -0.41
CA HIS A 117 -5.70 -2.11 0.80
C HIS A 117 -4.85 -1.78 2.03
N PHE A 118 -5.35 -0.87 2.85
CA PHE A 118 -4.67 -0.44 4.06
C PHE A 118 -5.62 -0.42 5.25
N ILE A 119 -5.07 -0.63 6.44
CA ILE A 119 -5.74 -0.37 7.70
C ILE A 119 -4.99 0.76 8.40
N LYS A 120 -5.74 1.75 8.86
CA LYS A 120 -5.27 2.84 9.70
C LYS A 120 -5.79 2.67 11.10
N ILE A 121 -4.91 2.70 12.09
CA ILE A 121 -5.24 2.77 13.51
C ILE A 121 -4.57 3.99 14.13
N TRP A 122 -5.08 4.45 15.26
CA TRP A 122 -4.57 5.62 15.94
C TRP A 122 -4.74 5.55 17.46
N GLU A 123 -3.91 6.32 18.14
CA GLU A 123 -4.04 6.62 19.56
C GLU A 123 -3.81 8.12 19.78
N LYS A 124 -4.42 8.66 20.84
CA LYS A 124 -4.15 10.02 21.25
C LYS A 124 -2.86 10.05 22.05
N THR A 125 -1.95 10.96 21.69
CA THR A 125 -0.73 11.17 22.46
C THR A 125 -1.08 11.90 23.74
N GLY A 126 -0.68 11.34 24.89
CA GLY A 126 -0.71 12.03 26.17
C GLY A 126 0.55 12.86 26.37
N THR A 127 0.97 12.99 27.62
CA THR A 127 2.25 13.63 27.99
C THR A 127 3.48 12.85 27.49
N GLN A 128 3.32 11.56 27.17
CA GLN A 128 4.39 10.68 26.68
C GLN A 128 3.96 9.98 25.39
N ASN A 129 4.56 10.38 24.26
CA ASN A 129 4.31 9.75 22.94
C ASN A 129 4.64 8.25 22.93
N ARG A 130 5.63 7.83 23.71
CA ARG A 130 6.16 6.46 23.74
C ARG A 130 5.11 5.42 24.16
N GLU A 131 4.21 5.77 25.06
CA GLU A 131 3.14 4.87 25.51
C GLU A 131 2.13 4.63 24.36
N ALA A 132 1.72 5.69 23.68
CA ALA A 132 0.82 5.59 22.52
C ALA A 132 1.46 4.79 21.37
N GLU A 133 2.76 4.97 21.13
CA GLU A 133 3.51 4.19 20.13
C GLU A 133 3.54 2.69 20.47
N ASN A 134 3.80 2.35 21.74
CA ASN A 134 3.83 0.95 22.18
C ASN A 134 2.45 0.30 22.02
N LEU A 135 1.39 0.97 22.42
CA LEU A 135 0.01 0.49 22.25
C LEU A 135 -0.33 0.29 20.78
N LEU A 136 0.07 1.21 19.91
CA LEU A 136 -0.14 1.07 18.47
C LEU A 136 0.63 -0.10 17.88
N ARG A 137 1.89 -0.27 18.27
CA ARG A 137 2.73 -1.38 17.83
C ARG A 137 2.11 -2.73 18.19
N GLU A 138 1.68 -2.89 19.42
CA GLU A 138 1.01 -4.11 19.89
C GLU A 138 -0.28 -4.38 19.11
N ARG A 139 -1.07 -3.34 18.85
CA ARG A 139 -2.30 -3.48 18.04
C ARG A 139 -2.01 -3.84 16.59
N LEU A 140 -0.98 -3.23 15.97
CA LEU A 140 -0.57 -3.54 14.60
C LEU A 140 -0.14 -5.00 14.48
N GLU A 141 0.68 -5.48 15.42
CA GLU A 141 1.12 -6.88 15.45
C GLU A 141 -0.06 -7.84 15.67
N THR A 142 -0.98 -7.51 16.56
CA THR A 142 -2.19 -8.31 16.79
C THR A 142 -3.05 -8.40 15.52
N MET A 143 -3.26 -7.27 14.83
CA MET A 143 -4.03 -7.25 13.58
C MET A 143 -3.30 -8.02 12.46
N LYS A 144 -1.98 -7.85 12.35
CA LYS A 144 -1.15 -8.61 11.40
C LYS A 144 -1.31 -10.11 11.65
N ALA A 145 -1.13 -10.58 12.88
CA ALA A 145 -1.28 -11.99 13.23
C ALA A 145 -2.69 -12.53 12.91
N ALA A 146 -3.75 -11.72 13.11
CA ALA A 146 -5.12 -12.10 12.76
C ALA A 146 -5.28 -12.34 11.25
N TYR A 147 -4.74 -11.50 10.39
CA TYR A 147 -4.77 -11.70 8.94
C TYR A 147 -3.90 -12.87 8.49
N GLU A 148 -2.68 -12.98 9.04
CA GLU A 148 -1.78 -14.07 8.71
C GLU A 148 -2.33 -15.44 9.12
N SER A 149 -3.12 -15.50 10.21
CA SER A 149 -3.78 -16.75 10.65
C SER A 149 -4.77 -17.31 9.64
N ILE A 150 -5.31 -16.48 8.78
CA ILE A 150 -6.20 -16.88 7.68
C ILE A 150 -5.49 -16.98 6.33
N GLY A 151 -4.15 -16.83 6.30
CA GLY A 151 -3.33 -16.94 5.10
C GLY A 151 -3.27 -15.68 4.25
N VAL A 152 -3.64 -14.52 4.79
CA VAL A 152 -3.52 -13.21 4.12
C VAL A 152 -2.22 -12.54 4.54
N SER A 153 -1.36 -12.21 3.58
CA SER A 153 -0.11 -11.51 3.84
C SER A 153 -0.37 -10.04 4.18
N VAL A 154 0.30 -9.53 5.21
CA VAL A 154 0.14 -8.16 5.70
C VAL A 154 1.48 -7.59 6.13
N ASP A 155 1.77 -6.35 5.73
CA ASP A 155 2.95 -5.62 6.15
C ASP A 155 2.59 -4.44 7.05
N ILE A 156 3.33 -4.29 8.14
CA ILE A 156 3.31 -3.06 8.96
C ILE A 156 4.20 -2.04 8.25
N LEU A 157 3.66 -0.85 7.96
CA LEU A 157 4.45 0.24 7.39
C LEU A 157 5.38 0.80 8.47
N SER A 158 6.61 0.30 8.50
CA SER A 158 7.59 0.64 9.53
C SER A 158 8.61 1.70 9.09
N ARG A 159 8.72 1.95 7.78
CA ARG A 159 9.66 2.90 7.20
C ARG A 159 8.98 4.21 6.83
N GLU A 160 9.65 5.32 7.11
CA GLU A 160 9.14 6.67 6.80
C GLU A 160 8.76 6.86 5.31
N PRO A 161 9.57 6.39 4.32
CA PRO A 161 9.19 6.50 2.92
C PRO A 161 7.89 5.79 2.56
N GLU A 162 7.55 4.69 3.22
CA GLU A 162 6.31 3.96 2.98
C GLU A 162 5.09 4.76 3.43
N ILE A 163 5.19 5.42 4.58
CA ILE A 163 4.13 6.29 5.10
C ILE A 163 3.97 7.54 4.24
N ILE A 164 5.08 8.14 3.80
CA ILE A 164 5.05 9.29 2.89
C ILE A 164 4.34 8.93 1.59
N LYS A 165 4.61 7.76 1.04
CA LYS A 165 3.91 7.26 -0.15
C LYS A 165 2.43 7.05 0.08
N LEU A 166 2.06 6.45 1.20
CA LEU A 166 0.66 6.31 1.55
C LEU A 166 -0.02 7.69 1.64
N CYS A 167 0.64 8.70 2.22
CA CYS A 167 0.13 10.06 2.25
C CYS A 167 -0.03 10.65 0.84
N ASN A 168 0.88 10.35 -0.08
CA ASN A 168 0.77 10.78 -1.47
C ASN A 168 -0.41 10.11 -2.19
N LEU A 169 -0.72 8.84 -1.89
CA LEU A 169 -1.91 8.16 -2.39
C LEU A 169 -3.21 8.87 -1.96
N PHE A 170 -3.26 9.45 -0.77
CA PHE A 170 -4.43 10.24 -0.34
C PHE A 170 -4.65 11.49 -1.20
N GLY A 171 -3.58 12.08 -1.74
CA GLY A 171 -3.65 13.27 -2.59
C GLY A 171 -3.87 12.93 -4.07
N ASN A 172 -3.32 11.83 -4.55
CA ASN A 172 -3.37 11.42 -5.96
C ASN A 172 -3.22 9.91 -6.11
N ALA A 173 -4.31 9.18 -5.88
CA ALA A 173 -4.31 7.72 -5.87
C ALA A 173 -3.90 7.09 -7.22
N ILE A 174 -4.16 7.76 -8.34
CA ILE A 174 -3.92 7.23 -9.68
C ILE A 174 -2.43 7.30 -10.05
N GLN A 175 -1.74 8.36 -9.65
CA GLN A 175 -0.37 8.65 -10.12
C GLN A 175 0.75 8.31 -9.12
N ALA A 176 0.43 7.75 -7.96
CA ALA A 176 1.44 7.41 -6.96
C ALA A 176 1.78 5.91 -6.95
N PRO A 177 2.75 5.44 -7.74
CA PRO A 177 3.14 4.04 -7.77
C PRO A 177 3.74 3.65 -6.42
N TYR A 178 3.00 2.85 -5.64
CA TYR A 178 3.43 2.47 -4.30
C TYR A 178 4.69 1.60 -4.30
N ASP A 179 4.86 0.76 -5.32
CA ASP A 179 5.95 -0.22 -5.37
C ASP A 179 7.27 0.33 -5.97
N GLN A 180 7.22 1.47 -6.62
CA GLN A 180 8.42 2.11 -7.20
C GLN A 180 9.31 2.86 -6.21
N VAL A 181 9.17 2.64 -4.91
CA VAL A 181 10.05 3.22 -3.90
C VAL A 181 11.29 2.40 -3.75
N GLY A 182 12.11 2.49 -4.61
CA GLY A 182 13.28 1.69 -4.35
C GLY A 182 14.57 2.40 -4.55
N GLN A 183 14.68 3.27 -5.45
CA GLN A 183 16.04 3.52 -5.83
C GLN A 183 16.51 4.98 -5.87
N ASN A 184 15.65 5.99 -5.93
CA ASN A 184 16.15 7.36 -6.14
C ASN A 184 15.31 8.47 -5.54
N SER A 185 14.62 8.29 -4.45
CA SER A 185 13.75 9.35 -4.01
C SER A 185 14.21 10.04 -2.74
N ARG A 186 14.77 11.15 -2.92
CA ARG A 186 14.45 12.29 -2.08
C ARG A 186 13.04 12.72 -2.49
N TYR A 187 12.02 12.18 -1.86
CA TYR A 187 10.70 12.79 -1.92
C TYR A 187 10.79 14.11 -1.17
N GLU A 188 11.01 15.15 -1.90
CA GLU A 188 10.69 16.47 -1.37
C GLU A 188 9.20 16.45 -1.12
N MET A 189 8.80 16.57 0.15
CA MET A 189 7.42 16.92 0.48
C MET A 189 7.07 18.11 -0.40
N LEU A 190 5.88 18.09 -1.02
CA LEU A 190 5.36 19.18 -1.84
C LEU A 190 5.71 20.52 -1.21
N THR A 191 6.86 21.06 -1.57
CA THR A 191 7.19 22.45 -1.34
C THR A 191 6.40 23.20 -2.36
N VAL A 192 5.32 23.81 -1.91
CA VAL A 192 4.61 24.81 -2.71
C VAL A 192 5.64 25.88 -2.99
N ILE A 193 6.13 25.89 -4.23
CA ILE A 193 7.01 26.95 -4.74
C ILE A 193 6.21 28.25 -4.61
N ARG A 194 6.80 29.20 -3.89
CA ARG A 194 6.28 30.59 -3.78
C ARG A 194 6.36 31.29 -5.11
#